data_62520005238785476fe8dfdd53ece5cb
#
_entry.id   62520005238785476fe8dfdd53ece5cb
#
_cell.length_a   1.000
_cell.length_b   1.000
_cell.length_c   1.000
_cell.angle_alpha   90.00
_cell.angle_beta   90.00
_cell.angle_gamma   90.00
#
_symmetry.space_group_name_H-M   'P 1'
#
loop_
_entity.id
_entity.type
_entity.pdbx_description
1 polymer ?
#
loop_
_entity_poly.entity_id
_entity_poly.type
_entity_poly.pdbx_seq_one_letter_code
_entity_poly.pdbx_strand_id
1 'polypeptide(L)'
;MTSRNESIKAPGLPVLELVFICIFGIFYIDFEVQGKYEVIAPFIALLYLFYCYLREPKQRGRIVKFIFACAIVAILYQILTIPITIRGANAASKYLYSNFSQYLLAFFPLAFLYRTDKLATANQIKIIVGVIIITAIALIQVALKFAAINPDILHSMNQEVLEDAGVTLQGFDFVYAFTFLIITCFVLIKQSDSKIIRYLSIGALIYFIHFLLKAQFALAFVATFISCLYLYYTTTRNKGSRFFVIIGLSTLIFLIPYILERLIDMTQDLNVLNVRLKEIYDSISGNYAEDSDMQARFDLYWKCIVAFFNSPIMGNKYLPFNGHSTFLLAFAYLGIFGGVLICWMFYKGSKFVQSILGNDQYVYFKPLMCQIILMGLTNPIQSTPSNFIMLFFVSPLLIKRCVKQ
;
A
#
# COMPACT_ATOMS: atom_id res chain seq x y z
N MET A 1 -23.06 -34.51 23.22
CA MET A 1 -21.62 -34.71 22.92
C MET A 1 -21.01 -33.34 22.62
N THR A 2 -20.49 -32.69 23.61
CA THR A 2 -19.81 -31.38 23.51
C THR A 2 -18.36 -31.67 23.15
N SER A 3 -18.00 -31.51 21.88
CA SER A 3 -16.59 -31.54 21.47
C SER A 3 -15.91 -30.31 22.09
N ARG A 4 -15.17 -30.52 23.16
CA ARG A 4 -14.14 -29.55 23.61
C ARG A 4 -13.16 -29.34 22.45
N ASN A 5 -13.30 -28.21 21.75
CA ASN A 5 -12.22 -27.68 20.94
C ASN A 5 -11.05 -27.32 21.88
N GLU A 6 -10.20 -28.30 22.15
CA GLU A 6 -8.89 -28.02 22.70
C GLU A 6 -8.16 -27.10 21.71
N SER A 7 -8.10 -25.82 22.04
CA SER A 7 -7.30 -24.88 21.28
C SER A 7 -5.84 -25.35 21.39
N ILE A 8 -5.35 -26.03 20.36
CA ILE A 8 -3.93 -26.39 20.25
C ILE A 8 -3.16 -25.10 20.36
N LYS A 9 -2.48 -24.90 21.49
CA LYS A 9 -1.65 -23.72 21.70
C LYS A 9 -0.61 -23.65 20.57
N ALA A 10 -0.55 -22.53 19.88
CA ALA A 10 0.48 -22.31 18.85
C ALA A 10 1.86 -22.57 19.44
N PRO A 11 2.73 -23.31 18.76
CA PRO A 11 4.03 -23.76 19.33
C PRO A 11 5.00 -22.61 19.64
N GLY A 12 4.75 -21.42 19.14
CA GLY A 12 5.62 -20.27 19.22
C GLY A 12 6.58 -20.17 18.02
N LEU A 13 6.84 -18.93 17.59
CA LEU A 13 7.92 -18.66 16.64
C LEU A 13 9.28 -18.86 17.33
N PRO A 14 10.27 -19.46 16.65
CA PRO A 14 11.65 -19.40 17.11
C PRO A 14 12.10 -17.96 17.38
N VAL A 15 12.90 -17.73 18.43
CA VAL A 15 13.34 -16.37 18.81
C VAL A 15 14.02 -15.65 17.63
N LEU A 16 14.89 -16.34 16.92
CA LEU A 16 15.59 -15.77 15.76
C LEU A 16 14.61 -15.33 14.67
N GLU A 17 13.57 -16.10 14.41
CA GLU A 17 12.53 -15.77 13.43
C GLU A 17 11.66 -14.59 13.89
N LEU A 18 11.34 -14.53 15.20
CA LEU A 18 10.65 -13.39 15.80
C LEU A 18 11.44 -12.09 15.62
N VAL A 19 12.74 -12.11 15.97
CA VAL A 19 13.63 -10.96 15.80
C VAL A 19 13.74 -10.57 14.34
N PHE A 20 13.87 -11.54 13.43
CA PHE A 20 13.92 -11.30 12.00
C PHE A 20 12.67 -10.58 11.49
N ILE A 21 11.46 -11.04 11.86
CA ILE A 21 10.20 -10.40 11.46
C ILE A 21 10.12 -8.97 12.00
N CYS A 22 10.57 -8.73 13.23
CA CYS A 22 10.61 -7.38 13.82
C CYS A 22 11.57 -6.45 13.05
N ILE A 23 12.79 -6.90 12.75
CA ILE A 23 13.80 -6.13 12.00
C ILE A 23 13.28 -5.80 10.59
N PHE A 24 12.71 -6.78 9.89
CA PHE A 24 12.11 -6.53 8.58
C PHE A 24 10.88 -5.62 8.68
N GLY A 25 10.09 -5.71 9.76
CA GLY A 25 9.01 -4.78 10.02
C GLY A 25 9.50 -3.33 10.10
N ILE A 26 10.61 -3.09 10.79
CA ILE A 26 11.26 -1.77 10.83
C ILE A 26 11.75 -1.38 9.43
N PHE A 27 12.48 -2.27 8.73
CA PHE A 27 12.97 -2.04 7.37
C PHE A 27 11.85 -1.59 6.42
N TYR A 28 10.66 -2.20 6.52
CA TYR A 28 9.54 -1.83 5.66
C TYR A 28 8.97 -0.43 5.90
N ILE A 29 9.16 0.11 7.10
CA ILE A 29 8.57 1.39 7.50
C ILE A 29 9.59 2.52 7.44
N ASP A 30 10.85 2.22 7.78
CA ASP A 30 11.92 3.20 7.87
C ASP A 30 12.69 3.28 6.54
N PHE A 31 12.56 4.43 5.88
CA PHE A 31 13.15 4.65 4.58
C PHE A 31 14.68 4.76 4.60
N GLU A 32 15.24 5.33 5.64
CA GLU A 32 16.70 5.42 5.79
C GLU A 32 17.31 4.01 5.84
N VAL A 33 16.64 3.11 6.57
CA VAL A 33 17.02 1.69 6.62
C VAL A 33 16.78 1.02 5.27
N GLN A 34 15.70 1.37 4.55
CA GLN A 34 15.44 0.84 3.19
C GLN A 34 16.56 1.25 2.23
N GLY A 35 16.89 2.52 2.14
CA GLY A 35 17.92 3.01 1.22
C GLY A 35 19.29 2.37 1.46
N LYS A 36 19.69 2.19 2.72
CA LYS A 36 20.95 1.55 3.08
C LYS A 36 21.01 0.05 2.73
N TYR A 37 19.89 -0.66 2.77
CA TYR A 37 19.82 -2.11 2.64
C TYR A 37 19.02 -2.59 1.42
N GLU A 38 18.63 -1.71 0.51
CA GLU A 38 17.80 -2.00 -0.67
C GLU A 38 18.36 -3.16 -1.52
N VAL A 39 19.66 -3.22 -1.70
CA VAL A 39 20.31 -4.26 -2.50
C VAL A 39 20.35 -5.61 -1.76
N ILE A 40 20.53 -5.60 -0.44
CA ILE A 40 20.72 -6.82 0.38
C ILE A 40 19.37 -7.41 0.80
N ALA A 41 18.36 -6.58 1.04
CA ALA A 41 17.06 -7.03 1.52
C ALA A 41 16.38 -8.11 0.64
N PRO A 42 16.37 -8.03 -0.69
CA PRO A 42 15.82 -9.09 -1.54
C PRO A 42 16.52 -10.43 -1.38
N PHE A 43 17.84 -10.44 -1.22
CA PHE A 43 18.62 -11.68 -0.99
C PHE A 43 18.26 -12.29 0.36
N ILE A 44 18.18 -11.48 1.40
CA ILE A 44 17.78 -11.95 2.73
C ILE A 44 16.32 -12.45 2.70
N ALA A 45 15.43 -11.79 1.97
CA ALA A 45 14.05 -12.24 1.78
C ALA A 45 14.02 -13.61 1.09
N LEU A 46 14.81 -13.83 0.04
CA LEU A 46 14.93 -15.12 -0.64
C LEU A 46 15.48 -16.23 0.27
N LEU A 47 16.50 -15.93 1.07
CA LEU A 47 17.05 -16.87 2.06
C LEU A 47 16.00 -17.26 3.11
N TYR A 48 15.23 -16.29 3.60
CA TYR A 48 14.14 -16.57 4.53
C TYR A 48 13.04 -17.44 3.91
N LEU A 49 12.68 -17.17 2.65
CA LEU A 49 11.71 -18.00 1.93
C LEU A 49 12.23 -19.43 1.75
N PHE A 50 13.50 -19.59 1.43
CA PHE A 50 14.13 -20.89 1.34
C PHE A 50 14.15 -21.62 2.69
N TYR A 51 14.48 -20.89 3.77
CA TYR A 51 14.37 -21.42 5.14
C TYR A 51 12.93 -21.89 5.45
N CYS A 52 11.91 -21.11 5.15
CA CYS A 52 10.51 -21.50 5.32
C CYS A 52 10.16 -22.75 4.49
N TYR A 53 10.69 -22.83 3.28
CA TYR A 53 10.49 -23.97 2.38
C TYR A 53 11.07 -25.26 2.96
N LEU A 54 12.26 -25.22 3.56
CA LEU A 54 12.91 -26.39 4.14
C LEU A 54 12.19 -26.88 5.41
N ARG A 55 11.69 -25.95 6.22
CA ARG A 55 11.06 -26.25 7.52
C ARG A 55 9.66 -26.84 7.43
N GLU A 56 8.93 -26.61 6.34
CA GLU A 56 7.53 -27.06 6.19
C GLU A 56 7.29 -27.93 4.95
N PRO A 57 7.79 -29.19 4.95
CA PRO A 57 7.70 -30.04 3.77
C PRO A 57 6.27 -30.39 3.32
N LYS A 58 5.30 -30.43 4.26
CA LYS A 58 3.90 -30.79 3.95
C LYS A 58 3.06 -29.66 3.38
N GLN A 59 3.46 -28.38 3.57
CA GLN A 59 2.71 -27.21 3.10
C GLN A 59 3.47 -26.39 2.06
N ARG A 60 4.47 -26.96 1.44
CA ARG A 60 5.31 -26.39 0.37
C ARG A 60 4.53 -25.75 -0.80
N GLY A 61 3.19 -25.95 -0.81
CA GLY A 61 2.45 -25.80 -2.06
C GLY A 61 2.02 -24.40 -2.43
N ARG A 62 1.64 -23.52 -1.53
CA ARG A 62 0.90 -22.33 -1.95
C ARG A 62 1.68 -21.00 -1.89
N ILE A 63 2.28 -20.65 -0.74
CA ILE A 63 2.99 -19.36 -0.60
C ILE A 63 4.31 -19.40 -1.35
N VAL A 64 5.10 -20.46 -1.11
CA VAL A 64 6.41 -20.59 -1.70
C VAL A 64 6.28 -20.64 -3.22
N LYS A 65 5.32 -21.40 -3.76
CA LYS A 65 5.05 -21.41 -5.20
C LYS A 65 4.65 -20.02 -5.72
N PHE A 66 3.83 -19.28 -4.97
CA PHE A 66 3.42 -17.95 -5.37
C PHE A 66 4.60 -16.97 -5.37
N ILE A 67 5.40 -16.94 -4.29
CA ILE A 67 6.55 -16.04 -4.17
C ILE A 67 7.65 -16.45 -5.15
N PHE A 68 7.89 -17.77 -5.35
CA PHE A 68 8.79 -18.23 -6.40
C PHE A 68 8.29 -17.89 -7.80
N ALA A 69 6.99 -17.98 -8.07
CA ALA A 69 6.43 -17.51 -9.32
C ALA A 69 6.67 -16.03 -9.54
N CYS A 70 6.44 -15.20 -8.49
CA CYS A 70 6.77 -13.79 -8.52
C CYS A 70 8.27 -13.55 -8.77
N ALA A 71 9.15 -14.30 -8.08
CA ALA A 71 10.59 -14.21 -8.24
C ALA A 71 11.06 -14.66 -9.64
N ILE A 72 10.53 -15.78 -10.16
CA ILE A 72 10.85 -16.28 -11.50
C ILE A 72 10.43 -15.26 -12.57
N VAL A 73 9.21 -14.75 -12.47
CA VAL A 73 8.72 -13.75 -13.41
C VAL A 73 9.61 -12.53 -13.42
N ALA A 74 9.98 -12.09 -12.28
CA ALA A 74 10.80 -10.94 -12.10
C ALA A 74 12.24 -11.18 -12.61
N ILE A 75 12.84 -12.36 -12.37
CA ILE A 75 14.15 -12.78 -12.94
C ILE A 75 14.06 -12.86 -14.47
N LEU A 76 13.03 -13.50 -15.01
CA LEU A 76 12.81 -13.57 -16.46
C LEU A 76 12.69 -12.18 -17.07
N TYR A 77 11.94 -11.32 -16.42
CA TYR A 77 11.81 -9.93 -16.85
C TYR A 77 13.15 -9.20 -16.82
N GLN A 78 13.94 -9.39 -15.78
CA GLN A 78 15.28 -8.83 -15.65
C GLN A 78 16.20 -9.33 -16.77
N ILE A 79 16.23 -10.64 -17.05
CA ILE A 79 17.01 -11.22 -18.13
C ILE A 79 16.60 -10.64 -19.49
N LEU A 80 15.32 -10.46 -19.73
CA LEU A 80 14.80 -9.89 -20.98
C LEU A 80 15.15 -8.39 -21.15
N THR A 81 15.42 -7.67 -20.04
CA THR A 81 15.79 -6.24 -20.06
C THR A 81 17.29 -5.96 -20.03
N ILE A 82 18.14 -6.94 -19.65
CA ILE A 82 19.60 -6.81 -19.63
C ILE A 82 20.19 -6.23 -20.95
N PRO A 83 19.81 -6.68 -22.16
CA PRO A 83 20.35 -6.14 -23.41
C PRO A 83 20.08 -4.64 -23.58
N ILE A 84 19.05 -4.13 -22.95
CA ILE A 84 18.63 -2.73 -23.06
C ILE A 84 19.50 -1.85 -22.15
N THR A 85 19.83 -2.35 -20.96
CA THR A 85 20.68 -1.66 -19.98
C THR A 85 22.11 -1.49 -20.47
N ILE A 86 22.66 -2.51 -21.14
CA ILE A 86 24.03 -2.51 -21.67
C ILE A 86 24.20 -1.53 -22.84
N ARG A 87 23.15 -1.19 -23.56
CA ARG A 87 23.18 -0.29 -24.73
C ARG A 87 23.01 1.20 -24.37
N GLY A 88 23.15 1.61 -23.14
CA GLY A 88 23.06 3.01 -22.73
C GLY A 88 21.64 3.58 -22.72
N ALA A 89 20.64 2.73 -22.54
CA ALA A 89 19.27 3.15 -22.41
C ALA A 89 19.08 4.05 -21.17
N ASN A 90 18.33 5.13 -21.35
CA ASN A 90 18.08 6.21 -20.42
C ASN A 90 17.57 5.77 -19.04
N ALA A 91 17.49 6.71 -18.10
CA ALA A 91 17.04 6.54 -16.70
C ALA A 91 15.79 5.67 -16.50
N ALA A 92 14.88 5.63 -17.48
CA ALA A 92 13.69 4.78 -17.47
C ALA A 92 13.98 3.27 -17.42
N SER A 93 15.03 2.79 -18.11
CA SER A 93 15.42 1.37 -18.06
C SER A 93 16.09 1.01 -16.73
N LYS A 94 16.78 1.97 -16.11
CA LYS A 94 17.37 1.85 -14.78
C LYS A 94 16.25 1.74 -13.73
N TYR A 95 15.17 2.47 -13.91
CA TYR A 95 13.97 2.45 -13.06
C TYR A 95 13.26 1.08 -13.07
N LEU A 96 13.12 0.48 -14.25
CA LEU A 96 12.54 -0.88 -14.37
C LEU A 96 13.43 -1.96 -13.76
N TYR A 97 14.74 -1.79 -13.81
CA TYR A 97 15.70 -2.72 -13.25
C TYR A 97 15.65 -2.77 -11.72
N SER A 98 15.43 -1.62 -11.06
CA SER A 98 15.24 -1.54 -9.61
C SER A 98 13.89 -2.12 -9.15
N ASN A 99 12.88 -2.12 -10.02
CA ASN A 99 11.51 -2.55 -9.69
C ASN A 99 11.35 -4.05 -9.42
N PHE A 100 12.31 -4.90 -9.82
CA PHE A 100 12.22 -6.33 -9.54
C PHE A 100 12.31 -6.66 -8.06
N SER A 101 13.32 -6.12 -7.39
CA SER A 101 13.50 -6.26 -5.95
C SER A 101 12.26 -5.71 -5.20
N GLN A 102 11.69 -4.64 -5.71
CA GLN A 102 10.50 -3.99 -5.17
C GLN A 102 9.26 -4.89 -5.25
N TYR A 103 8.99 -5.56 -6.37
CA TYR A 103 7.86 -6.50 -6.46
C TYR A 103 8.05 -7.72 -5.57
N LEU A 104 9.28 -8.26 -5.44
CA LEU A 104 9.55 -9.32 -4.48
C LEU A 104 9.24 -8.86 -3.06
N LEU A 105 9.76 -7.72 -2.66
CA LEU A 105 9.55 -7.14 -1.34
C LEU A 105 8.08 -6.78 -1.11
N ALA A 106 7.34 -6.33 -2.13
CA ALA A 106 5.93 -6.01 -2.04
C ALA A 106 5.06 -7.19 -1.55
N PHE A 107 5.35 -8.41 -1.97
CA PHE A 107 4.58 -9.61 -1.60
C PHE A 107 5.22 -10.45 -0.49
N PHE A 108 6.44 -10.16 -0.10
CA PHE A 108 7.14 -10.86 0.96
C PHE A 108 6.42 -10.80 2.35
N PRO A 109 5.72 -9.72 2.74
CA PRO A 109 4.94 -9.69 3.97
C PRO A 109 3.88 -10.79 4.10
N LEU A 110 3.44 -11.39 2.99
CA LEU A 110 2.54 -12.56 3.02
C LEU A 110 3.20 -13.79 3.68
N ALA A 111 4.53 -13.94 3.54
CA ALA A 111 5.25 -15.00 4.24
C ALA A 111 5.24 -14.77 5.75
N PHE A 112 5.42 -13.53 6.19
CA PHE A 112 5.32 -13.16 7.60
C PHE A 112 3.92 -13.41 8.15
N LEU A 113 2.88 -13.01 7.41
CA LEU A 113 1.49 -13.25 7.80
C LEU A 113 1.23 -14.75 8.02
N TYR A 114 1.67 -15.59 7.08
CA TYR A 114 1.48 -17.03 7.17
C TYR A 114 2.19 -17.64 8.38
N ARG A 115 3.47 -17.32 8.58
CA ARG A 115 4.26 -17.85 9.68
C ARG A 115 3.73 -17.39 11.04
N THR A 116 3.42 -16.10 11.16
CA THR A 116 2.88 -15.50 12.36
C THR A 116 1.49 -16.07 12.69
N ASP A 117 0.63 -16.23 11.71
CA ASP A 117 -0.69 -16.81 11.93
C ASP A 117 -0.64 -18.24 12.46
N LYS A 118 0.26 -19.06 11.94
CA LYS A 118 0.36 -20.48 12.32
C LYS A 118 1.14 -20.76 13.58
N LEU A 119 2.20 -20.02 13.83
CA LEU A 119 3.18 -20.37 14.85
C LEU A 119 3.23 -19.38 16.02
N ALA A 120 2.96 -18.08 15.78
CA ALA A 120 3.16 -17.09 16.82
C ALA A 120 2.15 -17.21 17.96
N THR A 121 2.66 -17.13 19.17
CA THR A 121 1.84 -16.97 20.38
C THR A 121 1.22 -15.56 20.40
N ALA A 122 0.17 -15.37 21.21
CA ALA A 122 -0.47 -14.07 21.38
C ALA A 122 0.52 -12.97 21.83
N ASN A 123 1.49 -13.33 22.70
CA ASN A 123 2.51 -12.37 23.14
C ASN A 123 3.49 -12.00 22.03
N GLN A 124 3.92 -12.97 21.23
CA GLN A 124 4.80 -12.71 20.08
C GLN A 124 4.11 -11.81 19.04
N ILE A 125 2.82 -12.00 18.78
CA ILE A 125 2.02 -11.12 17.92
C ILE A 125 1.99 -9.69 18.47
N LYS A 126 1.78 -9.52 19.79
CA LYS A 126 1.81 -8.20 20.43
C LYS A 126 3.18 -7.52 20.27
N ILE A 127 4.27 -8.29 20.41
CA ILE A 127 5.64 -7.78 20.24
C ILE A 127 5.82 -7.31 18.78
N ILE A 128 5.52 -8.15 17.79
CA ILE A 128 5.69 -7.83 16.37
C ILE A 128 4.88 -6.57 16.00
N VAL A 129 3.59 -6.59 16.30
CA VAL A 129 2.70 -5.45 15.98
C VAL A 129 3.12 -4.21 16.78
N GLY A 130 3.50 -4.38 18.05
CA GLY A 130 4.00 -3.28 18.89
C GLY A 130 5.24 -2.62 18.32
N VAL A 131 6.24 -3.38 17.89
CA VAL A 131 7.46 -2.85 17.27
C VAL A 131 7.12 -2.05 16.00
N ILE A 132 6.30 -2.62 15.12
CA ILE A 132 5.89 -1.97 13.86
C ILE A 132 5.14 -0.66 14.13
N ILE A 133 4.16 -0.69 15.04
CA ILE A 133 3.34 0.50 15.36
C ILE A 133 4.16 1.57 16.08
N ILE A 134 5.04 1.20 17.00
CA ILE A 134 5.92 2.16 17.70
C ILE A 134 6.86 2.83 16.71
N THR A 135 7.49 2.07 15.80
CA THR A 135 8.34 2.62 14.73
C THR A 135 7.53 3.57 13.86
N ALA A 136 6.33 3.16 13.44
CA ALA A 136 5.43 3.99 12.66
C ALA A 136 5.09 5.32 13.35
N ILE A 137 4.72 5.27 14.64
CA ILE A 137 4.42 6.47 15.44
C ILE A 137 5.64 7.38 15.56
N ALA A 138 6.83 6.83 15.81
CA ALA A 138 8.06 7.60 15.90
C ALA A 138 8.34 8.37 14.60
N LEU A 139 8.23 7.70 13.45
CA LEU A 139 8.44 8.31 12.14
C LEU A 139 7.35 9.34 11.79
N ILE A 140 6.08 9.09 12.16
CA ILE A 140 5.01 10.08 12.02
C ILE A 140 5.32 11.34 12.85
N GLN A 141 5.83 11.20 14.08
CA GLN A 141 6.19 12.37 14.89
C GLN A 141 7.29 13.22 14.23
N VAL A 142 8.26 12.57 13.60
CA VAL A 142 9.28 13.26 12.82
C VAL A 142 8.64 13.98 11.63
N ALA A 143 7.81 13.26 10.84
CA ALA A 143 7.11 13.84 9.69
C ALA A 143 6.20 15.02 10.07
N LEU A 144 5.50 14.96 11.22
CA LEU A 144 4.67 16.06 11.73
C LEU A 144 5.48 17.31 12.09
N LYS A 145 6.70 17.13 12.64
CA LYS A 145 7.60 18.28 12.92
C LYS A 145 7.99 19.01 11.65
N PHE A 146 8.28 18.27 10.57
CA PHE A 146 8.62 18.86 9.28
C PHE A 146 7.40 19.46 8.59
N ALA A 147 6.24 18.79 8.61
CA ALA A 147 5.00 19.33 8.08
C ALA A 147 4.55 20.62 8.80
N ALA A 148 4.92 20.79 10.07
CA ALA A 148 4.64 22.01 10.82
C ALA A 148 5.51 23.21 10.36
N ILE A 149 6.71 22.95 9.82
CA ILE A 149 7.59 23.99 9.26
C ILE A 149 7.14 24.31 7.84
N ASN A 150 7.05 23.31 6.99
CA ASN A 150 6.57 23.43 5.62
C ASN A 150 5.99 22.09 5.14
N PRO A 151 4.66 21.98 4.89
CA PRO A 151 4.04 20.76 4.37
C PRO A 151 4.61 20.31 3.02
N ASP A 152 5.13 21.22 2.19
CA ASP A 152 5.74 20.90 0.90
C ASP A 152 6.96 19.97 1.03
N ILE A 153 7.63 19.95 2.17
CA ILE A 153 8.75 19.05 2.42
C ILE A 153 8.32 17.59 2.27
N LEU A 154 7.09 17.25 2.70
CA LEU A 154 6.54 15.89 2.53
C LEU A 154 6.11 15.59 1.09
N HIS A 155 5.88 16.63 0.27
CA HIS A 155 5.48 16.51 -1.13
C HIS A 155 6.66 16.56 -2.09
N SER A 156 7.80 17.16 -1.70
CA SER A 156 8.96 17.27 -2.55
C SER A 156 9.55 15.90 -2.82
N MET A 157 9.65 15.54 -4.11
CA MET A 157 10.45 14.40 -4.57
C MET A 157 11.95 14.75 -4.64
N ASN A 158 12.32 15.98 -4.31
CA ASN A 158 13.70 16.47 -4.40
C ASN A 158 14.44 15.94 -3.19
N GLN A 159 15.19 14.88 -3.37
CA GLN A 159 16.12 14.35 -2.36
C GLN A 159 17.06 15.43 -1.84
N GLU A 160 17.49 16.36 -2.69
CA GLU A 160 18.35 17.48 -2.32
C GLU A 160 17.73 18.37 -1.23
N VAL A 161 16.44 18.70 -1.33
CA VAL A 161 15.74 19.51 -0.31
C VAL A 161 15.59 18.77 1.01
N LEU A 162 15.41 17.45 0.95
CA LEU A 162 15.32 16.60 2.14
C LEU A 162 16.71 16.36 2.75
N GLU A 163 17.74 16.19 1.94
CA GLU A 163 19.15 16.04 2.36
C GLU A 163 19.66 17.32 3.00
N ASP A 164 19.36 18.49 2.42
CA ASP A 164 19.70 19.81 3.00
C ASP A 164 18.96 20.05 4.32
N ALA A 165 17.75 19.53 4.48
CA ALA A 165 17.01 19.59 5.73
C ALA A 165 17.47 18.52 6.75
N GLY A 166 18.41 17.64 6.40
CA GLY A 166 18.89 16.55 7.24
C GLY A 166 17.83 15.45 7.47
N VAL A 167 16.87 15.29 6.55
CA VAL A 167 15.72 14.41 6.69
C VAL A 167 15.71 13.38 5.59
N THR A 168 15.85 12.13 5.97
CA THR A 168 15.66 10.97 5.10
C THR A 168 14.23 10.41 5.20
N LEU A 169 13.21 11.25 5.10
CA LEU A 169 11.82 10.82 5.11
C LEU A 169 11.35 10.55 3.69
N GLN A 170 10.75 9.40 3.47
CA GLN A 170 9.95 9.19 2.28
C GLN A 170 8.74 10.13 2.29
N GLY A 171 8.60 10.92 1.21
CA GLY A 171 7.50 11.84 1.05
C GLY A 171 6.12 11.15 1.05
N PHE A 172 5.38 11.28 -0.06
CA PHE A 172 4.00 10.81 -0.18
C PHE A 172 3.80 9.31 0.11
N ASP A 173 4.77 8.47 -0.21
CA ASP A 173 4.70 7.02 -0.06
C ASP A 173 4.49 6.58 1.38
N PHE A 174 5.17 7.25 2.32
CA PHE A 174 5.03 7.00 3.74
C PHE A 174 3.61 7.34 4.25
N VAL A 175 3.03 8.45 3.78
CA VAL A 175 1.68 8.88 4.18
C VAL A 175 0.63 7.87 3.73
N TYR A 176 0.77 7.32 2.53
CA TYR A 176 -0.18 6.34 2.00
C TYR A 176 -0.24 5.05 2.81
N ALA A 177 0.88 4.61 3.41
CA ALA A 177 0.92 3.39 4.21
C ALA A 177 -0.04 3.46 5.41
N PHE A 178 -0.24 4.63 6.00
CA PHE A 178 -1.11 4.79 7.17
C PHE A 178 -2.59 4.83 6.82
N THR A 179 -2.96 5.08 5.57
CA THR A 179 -4.37 5.00 5.14
C THR A 179 -4.95 3.59 5.32
N PHE A 180 -4.12 2.54 5.20
CA PHE A 180 -4.53 1.16 5.50
C PHE A 180 -4.85 0.98 6.98
N LEU A 181 -4.11 1.63 7.87
CA LEU A 181 -4.39 1.59 9.31
C LEU A 181 -5.67 2.37 9.67
N ILE A 182 -5.97 3.48 8.97
CA ILE A 182 -7.24 4.20 9.13
C ILE A 182 -8.42 3.25 8.86
N ILE A 183 -8.41 2.58 7.71
CA ILE A 183 -9.45 1.61 7.34
C ILE A 183 -9.53 0.47 8.36
N THR A 184 -8.37 -0.05 8.78
CA THR A 184 -8.29 -1.12 9.79
C THR A 184 -8.87 -0.66 11.13
N CYS A 185 -8.58 0.56 11.59
CA CYS A 185 -9.16 1.12 12.80
C CYS A 185 -10.68 1.19 12.72
N PHE A 186 -11.26 1.62 11.61
CA PHE A 186 -12.72 1.59 11.41
C PHE A 186 -13.30 0.18 11.55
N VAL A 187 -12.63 -0.83 10.99
CA VAL A 187 -13.03 -2.23 11.15
C VAL A 187 -12.99 -2.65 12.62
N LEU A 188 -11.90 -2.35 13.34
CA LEU A 188 -11.73 -2.73 14.74
C LEU A 188 -12.72 -2.02 15.66
N ILE A 189 -13.00 -0.74 15.44
CA ILE A 189 -14.01 0.02 16.20
C ILE A 189 -15.38 -0.64 16.09
N LYS A 190 -15.76 -1.08 14.89
CA LYS A 190 -17.07 -1.66 14.61
C LYS A 190 -17.21 -3.12 15.02
N GLN A 191 -16.13 -3.91 14.90
CA GLN A 191 -16.20 -5.37 14.91
C GLN A 191 -15.47 -6.03 16.09
N SER A 192 -14.65 -5.30 16.86
CA SER A 192 -13.96 -5.89 18.00
C SER A 192 -14.88 -6.05 19.23
N ASP A 193 -14.76 -7.17 19.93
CA ASP A 193 -15.45 -7.40 21.21
C ASP A 193 -14.76 -6.69 22.38
N SER A 194 -13.47 -6.45 22.27
CA SER A 194 -12.69 -5.81 23.32
C SER A 194 -12.92 -4.30 23.33
N LYS A 195 -13.47 -3.78 24.43
CA LYS A 195 -13.62 -2.33 24.64
C LYS A 195 -12.26 -1.61 24.57
N ILE A 196 -11.21 -2.22 25.11
CA ILE A 196 -9.84 -1.66 25.08
C ILE A 196 -9.36 -1.48 23.64
N ILE A 197 -9.53 -2.51 22.78
CA ILE A 197 -9.13 -2.43 21.38
C ILE A 197 -9.94 -1.36 20.67
N ARG A 198 -11.24 -1.22 20.94
CA ARG A 198 -12.05 -0.14 20.34
C ARG A 198 -11.54 1.24 20.71
N TYR A 199 -11.28 1.51 22.00
CA TYR A 199 -10.78 2.82 22.45
C TYR A 199 -9.39 3.11 21.89
N LEU A 200 -8.49 2.13 21.87
CA LEU A 200 -7.19 2.28 21.26
C LEU A 200 -7.30 2.56 19.76
N SER A 201 -8.24 1.90 19.05
CA SER A 201 -8.49 2.12 17.63
C SER A 201 -9.09 3.50 17.35
N ILE A 202 -9.93 4.04 18.25
CA ILE A 202 -10.43 5.42 18.15
C ILE A 202 -9.28 6.42 18.30
N GLY A 203 -8.44 6.25 19.32
CA GLY A 203 -7.27 7.12 19.52
C GLY A 203 -6.30 7.07 18.32
N ALA A 204 -6.01 5.87 17.82
CA ALA A 204 -5.18 5.68 16.64
C ALA A 204 -5.79 6.30 15.39
N LEU A 205 -7.10 6.15 15.20
CA LEU A 205 -7.85 6.76 14.08
C LEU A 205 -7.71 8.29 14.10
N ILE A 206 -7.95 8.92 15.24
CA ILE A 206 -7.82 10.37 15.40
C ILE A 206 -6.39 10.81 15.08
N TYR A 207 -5.40 10.07 15.58
CA TYR A 207 -3.99 10.36 15.35
C TYR A 207 -3.61 10.25 13.87
N PHE A 208 -4.01 9.19 13.17
CA PHE A 208 -3.71 9.01 11.75
C PHE A 208 -4.46 10.00 10.86
N ILE A 209 -5.71 10.36 11.20
CA ILE A 209 -6.44 11.42 10.49
C ILE A 209 -5.73 12.77 10.70
N HIS A 210 -5.32 13.09 11.92
CA HIS A 210 -4.57 14.30 12.19
C HIS A 210 -3.27 14.37 11.37
N PHE A 211 -2.52 13.25 11.31
CA PHE A 211 -1.34 13.16 10.48
C PHE A 211 -1.66 13.39 9.00
N LEU A 212 -2.68 12.73 8.48
CA LEU A 212 -3.10 12.86 7.08
C LEU A 212 -3.50 14.31 6.74
N LEU A 213 -4.22 15.00 7.65
CA LEU A 213 -4.59 16.41 7.51
C LEU A 213 -3.35 17.31 7.46
N LYS A 214 -2.38 17.08 8.34
CA LYS A 214 -1.13 17.87 8.37
C LYS A 214 -0.23 17.61 7.17
N ALA A 215 -0.23 16.38 6.66
CA ALA A 215 0.50 16.01 5.46
C ALA A 215 -0.13 16.53 4.16
N GLN A 216 -1.39 16.98 4.17
CA GLN A 216 -2.10 17.63 3.05
C GLN A 216 -2.16 16.81 1.75
N PHE A 217 -2.26 15.48 1.83
CA PHE A 217 -2.35 14.61 0.67
C PHE A 217 -3.79 14.36 0.20
N ALA A 218 -4.28 15.17 -0.73
CA ALA A 218 -5.65 15.11 -1.24
C ALA A 218 -6.05 13.72 -1.75
N LEU A 219 -5.18 13.07 -2.54
CA LEU A 219 -5.45 11.73 -3.08
C LEU A 219 -5.57 10.66 -1.99
N ALA A 220 -4.75 10.73 -0.94
CA ALA A 220 -4.83 9.82 0.18
C ALA A 220 -6.18 9.94 0.91
N PHE A 221 -6.71 11.18 1.06
CA PHE A 221 -8.04 11.42 1.59
C PHE A 221 -9.13 10.79 0.73
N VAL A 222 -9.12 11.10 -0.58
CA VAL A 222 -10.13 10.61 -1.51
C VAL A 222 -10.14 9.08 -1.56
N ALA A 223 -8.98 8.46 -1.72
CA ALA A 223 -8.86 7.00 -1.77
C ALA A 223 -9.31 6.34 -0.45
N THR A 224 -8.94 6.93 0.71
CA THR A 224 -9.35 6.44 2.03
C THR A 224 -10.85 6.59 2.22
N PHE A 225 -11.43 7.71 1.83
CA PHE A 225 -12.86 7.96 1.91
C PHE A 225 -13.65 6.96 1.08
N ILE A 226 -13.27 6.76 -0.20
CA ILE A 226 -13.91 5.77 -1.08
C ILE A 226 -13.81 4.36 -0.47
N SER A 227 -12.65 4.00 0.07
CA SER A 227 -12.45 2.69 0.69
C SER A 227 -13.26 2.51 1.98
N CYS A 228 -13.44 3.55 2.77
CA CYS A 228 -14.34 3.53 3.93
C CYS A 228 -15.82 3.41 3.53
N LEU A 229 -16.26 4.08 2.47
CA LEU A 229 -17.60 3.92 1.91
C LEU A 229 -17.81 2.49 1.38
N TYR A 230 -16.80 1.92 0.72
CA TYR A 230 -16.85 0.53 0.28
C TYR A 230 -16.88 -0.45 1.47
N LEU A 231 -16.15 -0.17 2.56
CA LEU A 231 -16.27 -0.91 3.82
C LEU A 231 -17.69 -0.89 4.35
N TYR A 232 -18.30 0.29 4.43
CA TYR A 232 -19.66 0.44 4.89
C TYR A 232 -20.64 -0.34 4.00
N TYR A 233 -20.52 -0.21 2.68
CA TYR A 233 -21.35 -0.94 1.71
C TYR A 233 -21.23 -2.46 1.87
N THR A 234 -20.00 -2.99 2.00
CA THR A 234 -19.76 -4.45 2.10
C THR A 234 -20.20 -5.05 3.43
N THR A 235 -20.14 -4.27 4.52
CA THR A 235 -20.49 -4.75 5.87
C THR A 235 -21.95 -4.54 6.24
N THR A 236 -22.67 -3.67 5.53
CA THR A 236 -24.08 -3.42 5.79
C THR A 236 -24.95 -4.54 5.20
N ARG A 237 -25.77 -5.19 6.04
CA ARG A 237 -26.68 -6.26 5.62
C ARG A 237 -27.98 -5.75 5.00
N ASN A 238 -28.42 -4.56 5.40
CA ASN A 238 -29.68 -3.98 4.95
C ASN A 238 -29.58 -3.48 3.49
N LYS A 239 -30.44 -4.02 2.60
CA LYS A 239 -30.49 -3.63 1.18
C LYS A 239 -30.82 -2.14 1.00
N GLY A 240 -31.72 -1.59 1.84
CA GLY A 240 -32.06 -0.17 1.81
C GLY A 240 -30.83 0.71 2.11
N SER A 241 -30.07 0.39 3.16
CA SER A 241 -28.84 1.14 3.48
C SER A 241 -27.80 1.08 2.36
N ARG A 242 -27.66 -0.06 1.67
CA ARG A 242 -26.79 -0.18 0.49
C ARG A 242 -27.26 0.72 -0.66
N PHE A 243 -28.55 0.77 -0.90
CA PHE A 243 -29.14 1.63 -1.91
C PHE A 243 -28.89 3.13 -1.60
N PHE A 244 -29.05 3.53 -0.33
CA PHE A 244 -28.72 4.90 0.09
C PHE A 244 -27.21 5.23 -0.09
N VAL A 245 -26.30 4.27 0.11
CA VAL A 245 -24.87 4.48 -0.18
C VAL A 245 -24.64 4.72 -1.66
N ILE A 246 -25.30 3.94 -2.53
CA ILE A 246 -25.17 4.13 -3.99
C ILE A 246 -25.72 5.49 -4.41
N ILE A 247 -26.92 5.84 -3.92
CA ILE A 247 -27.51 7.17 -4.20
C ILE A 247 -26.60 8.27 -3.66
N GLY A 248 -26.14 8.15 -2.40
CA GLY A 248 -25.25 9.14 -1.79
C GLY A 248 -23.94 9.31 -2.57
N LEU A 249 -23.34 8.20 -3.06
CA LEU A 249 -22.17 8.27 -3.92
C LEU A 249 -22.47 8.94 -5.27
N SER A 250 -23.61 8.59 -5.90
CA SER A 250 -24.00 9.20 -7.16
C SER A 250 -24.27 10.70 -6.97
N THR A 251 -25.00 11.08 -5.91
CA THR A 251 -25.24 12.49 -5.57
C THR A 251 -23.92 13.22 -5.28
N LEU A 252 -23.00 12.57 -4.57
CA LEU A 252 -21.68 13.14 -4.28
C LEU A 252 -20.93 13.48 -5.56
N ILE A 253 -20.97 12.62 -6.58
CA ILE A 253 -20.32 12.88 -7.87
C ILE A 253 -20.83 14.17 -8.51
N PHE A 254 -22.16 14.40 -8.48
CA PHE A 254 -22.75 15.63 -8.99
C PHE A 254 -22.44 16.87 -8.12
N LEU A 255 -22.23 16.67 -6.83
CA LEU A 255 -21.88 17.74 -5.90
C LEU A 255 -20.37 17.99 -5.79
N ILE A 256 -19.52 17.20 -6.43
CA ILE A 256 -18.06 17.36 -6.35
C ILE A 256 -17.62 18.80 -6.63
N PRO A 257 -18.03 19.48 -7.71
CA PRO A 257 -17.57 20.86 -7.97
C PRO A 257 -17.94 21.81 -6.82
N TYR A 258 -19.17 21.75 -6.34
CA TYR A 258 -19.64 22.58 -5.23
C TYR A 258 -18.90 22.29 -3.92
N ILE A 259 -18.66 21.00 -3.62
CA ILE A 259 -17.90 20.58 -2.43
C ILE A 259 -16.46 21.05 -2.53
N LEU A 260 -15.83 20.93 -3.70
CA LEU A 260 -14.46 21.40 -3.93
C LEU A 260 -14.36 22.92 -3.73
N GLU A 261 -15.29 23.70 -4.26
CA GLU A 261 -15.34 25.15 -4.07
C GLU A 261 -15.38 25.50 -2.57
N ARG A 262 -16.26 24.83 -1.79
CA ARG A 262 -16.34 25.04 -0.34
C ARG A 262 -15.09 24.59 0.41
N LEU A 263 -14.48 23.48 0.00
CA LEU A 263 -13.23 22.99 0.58
C LEU A 263 -12.08 23.95 0.28
N ILE A 264 -12.02 24.53 -0.92
CA ILE A 264 -11.04 25.55 -1.28
C ILE A 264 -11.16 26.77 -0.37
N ASP A 265 -12.40 27.24 -0.13
CA ASP A 265 -12.66 28.36 0.79
C ASP A 265 -12.23 28.04 2.23
N MET A 266 -12.48 26.82 2.69
CA MET A 266 -12.17 26.39 4.06
C MET A 266 -10.67 26.07 4.28
N THR A 267 -9.92 25.83 3.22
CA THR A 267 -8.52 25.41 3.29
C THR A 267 -7.52 26.50 2.89
N GLN A 268 -7.94 27.78 2.88
CA GLN A 268 -7.09 28.90 2.48
C GLN A 268 -5.79 28.97 3.28
N ASP A 269 -5.82 28.58 4.55
CA ASP A 269 -4.63 28.49 5.41
C ASP A 269 -3.75 27.26 5.18
N LEU A 270 -4.19 26.30 4.35
CA LEU A 270 -3.50 25.06 4.04
C LEU A 270 -2.97 25.11 2.61
N ASN A 271 -1.88 25.85 2.41
CA ASN A 271 -1.37 26.22 1.08
C ASN A 271 -1.31 25.06 0.07
N VAL A 272 -0.71 23.91 0.45
CA VAL A 272 -0.54 22.78 -0.45
C VAL A 272 -1.88 22.13 -0.79
N LEU A 273 -2.72 21.87 0.21
CA LEU A 273 -4.03 21.25 0.01
C LEU A 273 -4.95 22.18 -0.80
N ASN A 274 -4.92 23.48 -0.53
CA ASN A 274 -5.71 24.48 -1.27
C ASN A 274 -5.35 24.53 -2.76
N VAL A 275 -4.05 24.57 -3.07
CA VAL A 275 -3.56 24.53 -4.46
C VAL A 275 -4.03 23.24 -5.15
N ARG A 276 -3.88 22.08 -4.51
CA ARG A 276 -4.30 20.80 -5.08
C ARG A 276 -5.82 20.69 -5.28
N LEU A 277 -6.62 21.23 -4.37
CA LEU A 277 -8.07 21.27 -4.52
C LEU A 277 -8.49 22.20 -5.67
N LYS A 278 -7.80 23.33 -5.85
CA LYS A 278 -8.00 24.23 -7.01
C LYS A 278 -7.66 23.54 -8.33
N GLU A 279 -6.51 22.87 -8.42
CA GLU A 279 -6.12 22.10 -9.61
C GLU A 279 -7.17 21.03 -9.98
N ILE A 280 -7.72 20.33 -8.97
CA ILE A 280 -8.79 19.33 -9.20
C ILE A 280 -10.07 20.02 -9.68
N TYR A 281 -10.45 21.13 -9.05
CA TYR A 281 -11.65 21.90 -9.42
C TYR A 281 -11.54 22.44 -10.85
N ASP A 282 -10.41 23.05 -11.19
CA ASP A 282 -10.15 23.59 -12.53
C ASP A 282 -10.15 22.48 -13.58
N SER A 283 -9.59 21.31 -13.25
CA SER A 283 -9.61 20.13 -14.12
C SER A 283 -11.02 19.62 -14.41
N ILE A 284 -11.90 19.59 -13.41
CA ILE A 284 -13.30 19.16 -13.55
C ILE A 284 -14.12 20.21 -14.30
N SER A 285 -13.81 21.50 -14.07
CA SER A 285 -14.51 22.64 -14.69
C SER A 285 -14.04 22.92 -16.13
N GLY A 286 -13.05 22.18 -16.64
CA GLY A 286 -12.50 22.38 -17.99
C GLY A 286 -11.56 23.59 -18.13
N ASN A 287 -11.19 24.22 -17.02
CA ASN A 287 -10.30 25.36 -16.96
C ASN A 287 -8.87 24.89 -16.66
N TYR A 288 -8.26 24.16 -17.59
CA TYR A 288 -6.90 23.65 -17.41
C TYR A 288 -5.88 24.79 -17.42
N ALA A 289 -5.14 24.97 -16.34
CA ALA A 289 -3.87 25.67 -16.39
C ALA A 289 -2.84 24.76 -17.11
N GLU A 290 -2.26 25.23 -18.21
CA GLU A 290 -1.35 24.45 -19.07
C GLU A 290 -0.16 23.85 -18.30
N ASP A 291 0.24 24.44 -17.16
CA ASP A 291 1.37 24.03 -16.33
C ASP A 291 0.96 23.35 -15.00
N SER A 292 -0.29 22.88 -14.86
CA SER A 292 -0.72 22.24 -13.61
C SER A 292 -0.15 20.82 -13.47
N ASP A 293 0.17 20.42 -12.22
CA ASP A 293 0.63 19.05 -11.91
C ASP A 293 -0.42 17.98 -12.33
N MET A 294 -1.71 18.34 -12.25
CA MET A 294 -2.79 17.47 -12.70
C MET A 294 -2.77 17.26 -14.22
N GLN A 295 -2.56 18.32 -15.01
CA GLN A 295 -2.42 18.19 -16.45
C GLN A 295 -1.21 17.33 -16.81
N ALA A 296 -0.06 17.57 -16.18
CA ALA A 296 1.13 16.75 -16.38
C ALA A 296 0.86 15.26 -16.07
N ARG A 297 0.06 14.94 -15.05
CA ARG A 297 -0.34 13.56 -14.72
C ARG A 297 -1.26 12.96 -15.79
N PHE A 298 -2.27 13.71 -16.24
CA PHE A 298 -3.15 13.25 -17.34
C PHE A 298 -2.38 12.99 -18.62
N ASP A 299 -1.44 13.85 -18.97
CA ASP A 299 -0.56 13.67 -20.12
C ASP A 299 0.28 12.39 -20.00
N LEU A 300 0.80 12.11 -18.79
CA LEU A 300 1.54 10.88 -18.53
C LEU A 300 0.65 9.64 -18.62
N TYR A 301 -0.58 9.69 -18.11
CA TYR A 301 -1.55 8.58 -18.28
C TYR A 301 -1.88 8.36 -19.73
N TRP A 302 -2.12 9.43 -20.50
CA TRP A 302 -2.37 9.34 -21.93
C TRP A 302 -1.16 8.77 -22.67
N LYS A 303 0.04 9.23 -22.37
CA LYS A 303 1.29 8.68 -22.91
C LYS A 303 1.44 7.18 -22.60
N CYS A 304 1.09 6.72 -21.41
CA CYS A 304 1.08 5.29 -21.07
C CYS A 304 0.08 4.50 -21.94
N ILE A 305 -1.12 5.04 -22.13
CA ILE A 305 -2.17 4.41 -22.96
C ILE A 305 -1.70 4.31 -24.41
N VAL A 306 -1.20 5.39 -24.99
CA VAL A 306 -0.67 5.42 -26.37
C VAL A 306 0.51 4.45 -26.51
N ALA A 307 1.43 4.44 -25.54
CA ALA A 307 2.56 3.53 -25.57
C ALA A 307 2.14 2.06 -25.54
N PHE A 308 1.11 1.72 -24.76
CA PHE A 308 0.53 0.38 -24.76
C PHE A 308 -0.06 0.02 -26.12
N PHE A 309 -0.87 0.88 -26.71
CA PHE A 309 -1.47 0.59 -28.03
C PHE A 309 -0.45 0.50 -29.17
N ASN A 310 0.67 1.19 -29.06
CA ASN A 310 1.78 1.09 -30.03
C ASN A 310 2.55 -0.23 -29.93
N SER A 311 2.55 -0.88 -28.75
CA SER A 311 3.22 -2.18 -28.53
C SER A 311 2.44 -3.04 -27.52
N PRO A 312 1.23 -3.51 -27.87
CA PRO A 312 0.31 -4.09 -26.90
C PRO A 312 0.77 -5.45 -26.34
N ILE A 313 1.55 -6.21 -27.08
CA ILE A 313 1.99 -7.55 -26.68
C ILE A 313 3.22 -7.48 -25.77
N MET A 314 4.28 -6.82 -26.23
CA MET A 314 5.60 -6.81 -25.57
C MET A 314 5.86 -5.55 -24.74
N GLY A 315 5.01 -4.55 -24.86
CA GLY A 315 5.22 -3.24 -24.25
C GLY A 315 6.31 -2.42 -24.95
N ASN A 316 6.47 -1.19 -24.50
CA ASN A 316 7.50 -0.29 -25.00
C ASN A 316 8.56 -0.05 -23.92
N LYS A 317 9.73 -0.61 -24.10
CA LYS A 317 10.85 -0.56 -23.13
C LYS A 317 11.65 0.76 -23.17
N TYR A 318 11.42 1.58 -24.20
CA TYR A 318 12.16 2.84 -24.44
C TYR A 318 11.33 4.08 -24.12
N LEU A 319 10.40 4.00 -23.17
CA LEU A 319 9.60 5.16 -22.79
C LEU A 319 10.48 6.20 -22.11
N PRO A 320 10.48 7.45 -22.60
CA PRO A 320 11.32 8.52 -22.06
C PRO A 320 10.71 9.18 -20.82
N PHE A 321 9.69 8.58 -20.19
CA PHE A 321 8.97 9.17 -19.08
C PHE A 321 8.74 8.16 -17.95
N ASN A 322 8.72 8.66 -16.72
CA ASN A 322 8.27 7.91 -15.55
C ASN A 322 6.76 8.09 -15.40
N GLY A 323 6.00 6.99 -15.37
CA GLY A 323 4.55 7.08 -15.17
C GLY A 323 4.19 7.23 -13.69
N HIS A 324 3.11 7.97 -13.44
CA HIS A 324 2.55 8.12 -12.08
C HIS A 324 1.57 7.00 -11.68
N SER A 325 1.41 5.95 -12.50
CA SER A 325 0.51 4.84 -12.23
C SER A 325 1.24 3.51 -12.32
N THR A 326 1.19 2.71 -11.26
CA THR A 326 1.73 1.33 -11.27
C THR A 326 1.11 0.48 -12.37
N PHE A 327 -0.20 0.52 -12.51
CA PHE A 327 -0.90 -0.36 -13.44
C PHE A 327 -0.75 0.11 -14.88
N LEU A 328 -1.00 1.39 -15.18
CA LEU A 328 -0.85 1.91 -16.53
C LEU A 328 0.59 1.78 -17.02
N LEU A 329 1.55 2.05 -16.14
CA LEU A 329 2.96 1.91 -16.46
C LEU A 329 3.34 0.45 -16.75
N ALA A 330 2.80 -0.50 -15.98
CA ALA A 330 3.01 -1.92 -16.21
C ALA A 330 2.53 -2.36 -17.59
N PHE A 331 1.35 -1.92 -18.02
CA PHE A 331 0.85 -2.21 -19.35
C PHE A 331 1.67 -1.50 -20.45
N ALA A 332 2.07 -0.25 -20.23
CA ALA A 332 2.87 0.51 -21.21
C ALA A 332 4.26 -0.11 -21.42
N TYR A 333 4.95 -0.50 -20.36
CA TYR A 333 6.30 -1.07 -20.42
C TYR A 333 6.36 -2.55 -20.77
N LEU A 334 5.40 -3.34 -20.27
CA LEU A 334 5.43 -4.80 -20.29
C LEU A 334 4.40 -5.41 -21.25
N GLY A 335 3.58 -4.59 -21.85
CA GLY A 335 2.46 -5.04 -22.66
C GLY A 335 1.41 -5.80 -21.84
N ILE A 336 0.51 -6.50 -22.53
CA ILE A 336 -0.60 -7.21 -21.91
C ILE A 336 -0.13 -8.33 -20.97
N PHE A 337 0.94 -9.05 -21.34
CA PHE A 337 1.43 -10.15 -20.52
C PHE A 337 1.95 -9.68 -19.16
N GLY A 338 2.78 -8.63 -19.15
CA GLY A 338 3.33 -8.11 -17.90
C GLY A 338 2.29 -7.35 -17.08
N GLY A 339 1.43 -6.54 -17.71
CA GLY A 339 0.35 -5.84 -17.03
C GLY A 339 -0.64 -6.79 -16.36
N VAL A 340 -1.10 -7.82 -17.10
CA VAL A 340 -1.99 -8.85 -16.54
C VAL A 340 -1.31 -9.63 -15.43
N LEU A 341 -0.02 -9.93 -15.56
CA LEU A 341 0.73 -10.62 -14.51
C LEU A 341 0.76 -9.84 -13.21
N ILE A 342 1.02 -8.52 -13.25
CA ILE A 342 1.00 -7.67 -12.06
C ILE A 342 -0.39 -7.67 -11.43
N CYS A 343 -1.44 -7.48 -12.21
CA CYS A 343 -2.81 -7.59 -11.71
C CYS A 343 -3.10 -8.96 -11.07
N TRP A 344 -2.60 -10.03 -11.70
CA TRP A 344 -2.73 -11.40 -11.18
C TRP A 344 -1.98 -11.58 -9.85
N MET A 345 -0.80 -10.98 -9.68
CA MET A 345 -0.07 -11.03 -8.42
C MET A 345 -0.88 -10.40 -7.27
N PHE A 346 -1.48 -9.22 -7.48
CA PHE A 346 -2.37 -8.60 -6.49
C PHE A 346 -3.59 -9.47 -6.19
N TYR A 347 -4.22 -10.03 -7.22
CA TYR A 347 -5.34 -10.95 -7.06
C TYR A 347 -4.95 -12.19 -6.24
N LYS A 348 -3.82 -12.82 -6.54
CA LYS A 348 -3.32 -14.00 -5.80
C LYS A 348 -2.91 -13.67 -4.37
N GLY A 349 -2.27 -12.52 -4.14
CA GLY A 349 -1.96 -12.02 -2.79
C GLY A 349 -3.24 -11.85 -1.97
N SER A 350 -4.26 -11.22 -2.56
CA SER A 350 -5.58 -11.06 -1.93
C SER A 350 -6.26 -12.40 -1.61
N LYS A 351 -6.23 -13.36 -2.55
CA LYS A 351 -6.75 -14.72 -2.32
C LYS A 351 -5.98 -15.47 -1.25
N PHE A 352 -4.68 -15.22 -1.15
CA PHE A 352 -3.88 -15.79 -0.09
C PHE A 352 -4.31 -15.24 1.29
N VAL A 353 -4.50 -13.93 1.42
CA VAL A 353 -5.05 -13.33 2.64
C VAL A 353 -6.43 -13.90 2.95
N GLN A 354 -7.30 -14.09 1.93
CA GLN A 354 -8.60 -14.74 2.10
C GLN A 354 -8.47 -16.14 2.72
N SER A 355 -7.48 -16.92 2.30
CA SER A 355 -7.26 -18.28 2.84
C SER A 355 -6.86 -18.28 4.33
N ILE A 356 -6.27 -17.19 4.80
CA ILE A 356 -5.88 -16.99 6.21
C ILE A 356 -7.06 -16.45 7.04
N LEU A 357 -7.74 -15.43 6.54
CA LEU A 357 -8.85 -14.78 7.25
C LEU A 357 -10.14 -15.60 7.27
N GLY A 358 -10.35 -16.46 6.27
CA GLY A 358 -11.66 -17.07 6.00
C GLY A 358 -12.60 -16.08 5.29
N ASN A 359 -13.75 -16.58 4.81
CA ASN A 359 -14.67 -15.77 4.00
C ASN A 359 -15.30 -14.64 4.81
N ASP A 360 -15.64 -14.87 6.07
CA ASP A 360 -16.36 -13.93 6.91
C ASP A 360 -15.52 -12.70 7.26
N GLN A 361 -14.26 -12.90 7.62
CA GLN A 361 -13.35 -11.79 7.94
C GLN A 361 -12.74 -11.16 6.67
N TYR A 362 -12.67 -11.89 5.55
CA TYR A 362 -12.16 -11.34 4.29
C TYR A 362 -12.98 -10.17 3.76
N VAL A 363 -14.26 -10.08 4.13
CA VAL A 363 -15.10 -8.93 3.77
C VAL A 363 -14.49 -7.60 4.24
N TYR A 364 -13.83 -7.62 5.39
CA TYR A 364 -13.15 -6.45 5.97
C TYR A 364 -11.80 -6.14 5.31
N PHE A 365 -11.22 -7.09 4.58
CA PHE A 365 -9.99 -6.89 3.83
C PHE A 365 -10.23 -6.31 2.42
N LYS A 366 -11.41 -6.52 1.84
CA LYS A 366 -11.74 -5.99 0.50
C LYS A 366 -11.55 -4.47 0.36
N PRO A 367 -11.93 -3.62 1.34
CA PRO A 367 -11.67 -2.19 1.27
C PRO A 367 -10.20 -1.82 1.22
N LEU A 368 -9.33 -2.59 1.88
CA LEU A 368 -7.87 -2.40 1.80
C LEU A 368 -7.35 -2.73 0.40
N MET A 369 -7.93 -3.74 -0.27
CA MET A 369 -7.63 -4.01 -1.68
C MET A 369 -8.15 -2.92 -2.61
N CYS A 370 -9.31 -2.34 -2.32
CA CYS A 370 -9.81 -1.16 -3.04
C CYS A 370 -8.83 0.01 -2.90
N GLN A 371 -8.36 0.28 -1.69
CA GLN A 371 -7.38 1.32 -1.40
C GLN A 371 -6.10 1.17 -2.24
N ILE A 372 -5.48 -0.02 -2.24
CA ILE A 372 -4.24 -0.23 -2.99
C ILE A 372 -4.45 -0.14 -4.51
N ILE A 373 -5.61 -0.55 -5.01
CA ILE A 373 -5.94 -0.42 -6.44
C ILE A 373 -6.08 1.06 -6.81
N LEU A 374 -6.83 1.85 -6.04
CA LEU A 374 -6.98 3.28 -6.28
C LEU A 374 -5.63 4.00 -6.25
N MET A 375 -4.80 3.68 -5.26
CA MET A 375 -3.46 4.23 -5.15
C MET A 375 -2.58 3.81 -6.34
N GLY A 376 -2.62 2.54 -6.75
CA GLY A 376 -1.82 2.03 -7.87
C GLY A 376 -2.26 2.54 -9.25
N LEU A 377 -3.50 3.00 -9.38
CA LEU A 377 -3.96 3.69 -10.59
C LEU A 377 -3.39 5.11 -10.70
N THR A 378 -3.08 5.73 -9.57
CA THR A 378 -2.69 7.14 -9.50
C THR A 378 -1.24 7.38 -9.09
N ASN A 379 -0.56 6.36 -8.54
CA ASN A 379 0.81 6.45 -8.04
C ASN A 379 1.63 5.18 -8.32
N PRO A 380 2.96 5.28 -8.35
CA PRO A 380 3.86 4.13 -8.47
C PRO A 380 4.05 3.43 -7.10
N ILE A 381 3.02 2.72 -6.63
CA ILE A 381 3.01 2.08 -5.30
C ILE A 381 4.02 0.95 -5.11
N GLN A 382 4.56 0.38 -6.19
CA GLN A 382 5.53 -0.72 -6.12
C GLN A 382 6.84 -0.32 -5.46
N SER A 383 7.20 0.95 -5.50
CA SER A 383 8.39 1.49 -4.87
C SER A 383 8.27 1.69 -3.36
N THR A 384 7.09 1.42 -2.81
CA THR A 384 6.77 1.72 -1.41
C THR A 384 6.53 0.46 -0.59
N PRO A 385 7.57 -0.17 -0.04
CA PRO A 385 7.43 -1.37 0.79
C PRO A 385 6.49 -1.20 1.99
N SER A 386 6.41 0.00 2.58
CA SER A 386 5.55 0.30 3.72
C SER A 386 4.05 0.07 3.44
N ASN A 387 3.59 0.33 2.23
CA ASN A 387 2.21 0.04 1.81
C ASN A 387 1.91 -1.46 1.92
N PHE A 388 2.85 -2.30 1.53
CA PHE A 388 2.64 -3.74 1.44
C PHE A 388 2.72 -4.43 2.80
N ILE A 389 3.56 -3.97 3.72
CA ILE A 389 3.56 -4.52 5.08
C ILE A 389 2.28 -4.15 5.81
N MET A 390 1.76 -2.94 5.62
CA MET A 390 0.47 -2.54 6.19
C MET A 390 -0.69 -3.33 5.57
N LEU A 391 -0.70 -3.49 4.24
CA LEU A 391 -1.74 -4.22 3.52
C LEU A 391 -1.70 -5.72 3.79
N PHE A 392 -0.55 -6.37 3.61
CA PHE A 392 -0.46 -7.84 3.54
C PHE A 392 0.00 -8.49 4.86
N PHE A 393 0.34 -7.72 5.87
CA PHE A 393 0.75 -8.28 7.16
C PHE A 393 0.00 -7.66 8.34
N VAL A 394 0.17 -6.37 8.60
CA VAL A 394 -0.36 -5.74 9.83
C VAL A 394 -1.89 -5.75 9.83
N SER A 395 -2.53 -5.24 8.80
CA SER A 395 -3.99 -5.16 8.73
C SER A 395 -4.67 -6.53 8.77
N PRO A 396 -4.28 -7.54 7.96
CA PRO A 396 -4.87 -8.88 8.05
C PRO A 396 -4.65 -9.53 9.42
N LEU A 397 -3.48 -9.34 10.03
CA LEU A 397 -3.19 -9.90 11.34
C LEU A 397 -4.09 -9.29 12.43
N LEU A 398 -4.29 -7.97 12.42
CA LEU A 398 -5.19 -7.27 13.32
C LEU A 398 -6.65 -7.69 13.10
N ILE A 399 -7.11 -7.77 11.84
CA ILE A 399 -8.46 -8.23 11.50
C ILE A 399 -8.66 -9.65 12.04
N LYS A 400 -7.73 -10.57 11.78
CA LYS A 400 -7.86 -11.95 12.21
C LYS A 400 -7.95 -12.12 13.72
N ARG A 401 -7.20 -11.32 14.48
CA ARG A 401 -7.06 -11.47 15.93
C ARG A 401 -8.06 -10.66 16.75
N CYS A 402 -8.57 -9.58 16.19
CA CYS A 402 -9.36 -8.60 16.95
C CYS A 402 -10.83 -8.51 16.48
N VAL A 403 -11.17 -9.08 15.33
CA VAL A 403 -12.54 -9.09 14.78
C VAL A 403 -13.22 -10.40 15.14
N LYS A 404 -14.51 -10.33 15.48
CA LYS A 404 -15.37 -11.51 15.71
C LYS A 404 -15.29 -12.53 14.57
N GLN A 405 -15.22 -13.78 14.92
CA GLN A 405 -15.44 -14.90 14.00
C GLN A 405 -16.92 -15.14 13.80
#